data_7682c15375e482af665912352c9a71de
#
_entry.id   7682c15375e482af665912352c9a71de
#
_cell.length_a   1.000
_cell.length_b   1.000
_cell.length_c   1.000
_cell.angle_alpha   90.00
_cell.angle_beta   90.00
_cell.angle_gamma   90.00
#
_symmetry.space_group_name_H-M   'P 1'
#
loop_
_entity.id
_entity.type
_entity.pdbx_description
1 polymer ?
#
loop_
_entity_poly.entity_id
_entity_poly.type
_entity_poly.pdbx_seq_one_letter_code
_entity_poly.pdbx_strand_id
1 'polypeptide(L)'
;MHRSDVVDKTVEPGGPSQESGLLPRGARSRIGHVAIIATEVAGALGLSIERAFESLGRQVTFIPYADWLPTIDGQRGMNIISRGIAGVGRPVAEMRLVAALGKAKPDLVLLVKCDDLHLAAYAALRRTVSCPIVAFHPDDPWNIGTTLRPGSAHRRATLQVRTVDVMLLWSRALVDRALNEGAQRVFYFPFACDPDLHGAVTDLSAEERRELGAPITFIGSWEDEREMWLGAIADAGLPLAIWGPDQWQTRVKHPKVKAAYRGRPLFGREHAAAIAASDVNLSILRRQNKNATSMRTFEIPCMGGFMLHERSLELPQFFRPGEACDDFVTKDELVEKCRRWLEDEPGRKAVAAEGLRRANMFTYREWVTKLMDRVAHLVPDQPPVPVPPRP
;
A
#
# COMPACT_ATOMS: atom_id res chain seq x y z
N MET A 1 -10.94 -32.17 -17.38
CA MET A 1 -9.90 -31.94 -16.37
C MET A 1 -10.36 -30.83 -15.47
N HIS A 2 -10.53 -31.10 -14.19
CA HIS A 2 -11.27 -30.28 -13.22
C HIS A 2 -10.55 -28.97 -12.87
N ARG A 3 -11.31 -27.85 -13.03
CA ARG A 3 -10.91 -26.49 -12.64
C ARG A 3 -11.26 -26.15 -11.17
N SER A 4 -11.27 -27.12 -10.25
CA SER A 4 -11.87 -26.95 -8.91
C SER A 4 -10.92 -26.57 -7.76
N ASP A 5 -9.61 -26.45 -7.97
CA ASP A 5 -8.66 -26.38 -6.84
C ASP A 5 -7.95 -25.03 -6.63
N VAL A 6 -8.50 -23.90 -7.10
CA VAL A 6 -7.77 -22.62 -7.13
C VAL A 6 -8.46 -21.48 -6.36
N VAL A 7 -9.57 -21.70 -5.70
CA VAL A 7 -10.27 -20.64 -4.97
C VAL A 7 -10.25 -20.95 -3.48
N ASP A 8 -9.21 -20.48 -2.79
CA ASP A 8 -9.26 -20.36 -1.33
C ASP A 8 -10.14 -19.16 -0.97
N LYS A 9 -11.45 -19.39 -0.89
CA LYS A 9 -12.47 -18.41 -0.48
C LYS A 9 -12.49 -18.16 1.03
N THR A 10 -11.68 -18.89 1.81
CA THR A 10 -11.73 -18.87 3.26
C THR A 10 -10.41 -18.41 3.86
N VAL A 11 -10.04 -17.16 3.66
CA VAL A 11 -9.16 -16.49 4.61
C VAL A 11 -10.04 -15.65 5.51
N GLU A 12 -10.61 -16.27 6.54
CA GLU A 12 -11.05 -15.52 7.71
C GLU A 12 -9.84 -14.77 8.27
N PRO A 13 -10.01 -13.54 8.79
CA PRO A 13 -8.98 -12.84 9.52
C PRO A 13 -8.81 -13.56 10.86
N GLY A 14 -8.11 -14.69 10.82
CA GLY A 14 -7.78 -15.46 12.00
C GLY A 14 -6.91 -14.62 12.90
N GLY A 15 -7.37 -14.41 14.13
CA GLY A 15 -6.50 -14.25 15.25
C GLY A 15 -5.46 -15.38 15.28
N PRO A 16 -4.41 -15.34 16.12
CA PRO A 16 -3.20 -16.17 16.03
C PRO A 16 -3.40 -17.65 16.40
N SER A 17 -4.44 -18.29 15.90
CA SER A 17 -4.63 -19.73 16.06
C SER A 17 -5.74 -20.24 15.16
N GLN A 18 -5.39 -20.83 14.06
CA GLN A 18 -5.97 -21.98 13.33
C GLN A 18 -5.86 -21.83 11.83
N GLU A 19 -4.65 -22.00 11.30
CA GLU A 19 -4.44 -22.61 10.00
C GLU A 19 -3.07 -23.29 10.01
N SER A 20 -3.01 -24.51 10.52
CA SER A 20 -1.86 -25.40 10.43
C SER A 20 -1.79 -26.09 9.07
N GLY A 21 -1.85 -25.29 8.01
CA GLY A 21 -1.43 -25.66 6.67
C GLY A 21 -0.10 -25.04 6.31
N LEU A 22 0.79 -24.84 7.30
CA LEU A 22 2.15 -24.38 7.05
C LEU A 22 2.87 -25.42 6.22
N LEU A 23 3.22 -25.06 4.98
CA LEU A 23 4.18 -25.82 4.17
C LEU A 23 5.43 -26.11 5.02
N PRO A 24 6.08 -27.27 4.84
CA PRO A 24 7.30 -27.60 5.59
C PRO A 24 8.29 -26.45 5.51
N ARG A 25 8.94 -26.11 6.63
CA ARG A 25 9.91 -24.99 6.76
C ARG A 25 10.94 -24.93 5.61
N GLY A 26 11.22 -26.04 4.93
CA GLY A 26 12.08 -26.13 3.76
C GLY A 26 11.57 -25.44 2.49
N ALA A 27 10.26 -25.20 2.36
CA ALA A 27 9.73 -24.55 1.15
C ALA A 27 10.08 -23.06 1.08
N ARG A 28 10.07 -22.34 2.22
CA ARG A 28 10.48 -20.91 2.28
C ARG A 28 11.95 -20.70 1.93
N SER A 29 12.81 -21.67 2.17
CA SER A 29 14.26 -21.56 1.86
C SER A 29 14.55 -21.46 0.37
N ARG A 30 13.60 -21.83 -0.49
CA ARG A 30 13.72 -21.74 -1.95
C ARG A 30 13.70 -20.29 -2.48
N ILE A 31 13.22 -19.33 -1.70
CA ILE A 31 13.21 -17.91 -2.07
C ILE A 31 14.36 -17.22 -1.33
N GLY A 32 15.55 -17.26 -1.88
CA GLY A 32 16.74 -16.61 -1.33
C GLY A 32 16.94 -15.18 -1.85
N HIS A 33 16.56 -14.94 -3.10
CA HIS A 33 16.74 -13.67 -3.79
C HIS A 33 15.43 -13.18 -4.42
N VAL A 34 15.01 -11.96 -4.09
CA VAL A 34 13.79 -11.32 -4.59
C VAL A 34 14.12 -10.08 -5.40
N ALA A 35 13.54 -9.95 -6.60
CA ALA A 35 13.56 -8.69 -7.34
C ALA A 35 12.25 -7.94 -7.09
N ILE A 36 12.35 -6.71 -6.57
CA ILE A 36 11.20 -5.82 -6.35
C ILE A 36 11.25 -4.72 -7.41
N ILE A 37 10.19 -4.63 -8.20
CA ILE A 37 10.00 -3.58 -9.20
C ILE A 37 8.96 -2.60 -8.65
N ALA A 38 9.39 -1.39 -8.31
CA ALA A 38 8.54 -0.39 -7.66
C ALA A 38 9.04 1.04 -7.94
N THR A 39 8.44 2.04 -7.30
CA THR A 39 9.00 3.39 -7.20
C THR A 39 9.87 3.52 -5.94
N GLU A 40 10.92 4.32 -5.98
CA GLU A 40 11.86 4.57 -4.86
C GLU A 40 11.49 5.82 -4.05
N VAL A 41 10.35 6.44 -4.33
CA VAL A 41 9.91 7.66 -3.62
C VAL A 41 9.73 7.41 -2.12
N ALA A 42 10.15 8.36 -1.28
CA ALA A 42 10.00 8.30 0.17
C ALA A 42 8.54 8.00 0.59
N GLY A 43 8.36 7.03 1.49
CA GLY A 43 7.05 6.54 1.90
C GLY A 43 6.38 5.59 0.90
N ALA A 44 7.09 5.20 -0.16
CA ALA A 44 6.57 4.23 -1.11
C ALA A 44 6.54 2.82 -0.52
N LEU A 45 5.46 2.12 -0.83
CA LEU A 45 5.19 0.75 -0.39
C LEU A 45 6.34 -0.23 -0.71
N GLY A 46 6.99 -0.07 -1.87
CA GLY A 46 8.09 -0.92 -2.31
C GLY A 46 9.26 -0.96 -1.32
N LEU A 47 9.61 0.18 -0.73
CA LEU A 47 10.72 0.29 0.24
C LEU A 47 10.42 -0.43 1.56
N SER A 48 9.17 -0.41 2.03
CA SER A 48 8.76 -1.15 3.23
C SER A 48 8.77 -2.66 3.00
N ILE A 49 8.38 -3.10 1.80
CA ILE A 49 8.44 -4.50 1.40
C ILE A 49 9.90 -4.97 1.26
N GLU A 50 10.79 -4.14 0.70
CA GLU A 50 12.23 -4.41 0.61
C GLU A 50 12.82 -4.68 1.99
N ARG A 51 12.68 -3.73 2.92
CA ARG A 51 13.16 -3.90 4.32
C ARG A 51 12.59 -5.16 4.97
N ALA A 52 11.33 -5.47 4.70
CA ALA A 52 10.71 -6.67 5.23
C ALA A 52 11.39 -7.96 4.74
N PHE A 53 11.72 -8.07 3.46
CA PHE A 53 12.49 -9.21 2.92
C PHE A 53 13.90 -9.26 3.50
N GLU A 54 14.61 -8.13 3.55
CA GLU A 54 15.96 -8.03 4.12
C GLU A 54 15.97 -8.44 5.61
N SER A 55 14.95 -8.02 6.40
CA SER A 55 14.81 -8.41 7.80
C SER A 55 14.63 -9.93 8.01
N LEU A 56 14.22 -10.65 6.96
CA LEU A 56 14.13 -12.10 6.91
C LEU A 56 15.39 -12.76 6.32
N GLY A 57 16.45 -11.99 6.12
CA GLY A 57 17.72 -12.48 5.55
C GLY A 57 17.64 -12.81 4.07
N ARG A 58 16.71 -12.19 3.32
CA ARG A 58 16.60 -12.38 1.87
C ARG A 58 17.43 -11.33 1.14
N GLN A 59 18.12 -11.77 0.07
CA GLN A 59 18.74 -10.82 -0.84
C GLN A 59 17.65 -10.10 -1.64
N VAL A 60 17.76 -8.78 -1.77
CA VAL A 60 16.83 -7.98 -2.56
C VAL A 60 17.57 -7.26 -3.68
N THR A 61 17.00 -7.29 -4.89
CA THR A 61 17.34 -6.37 -5.97
C THR A 61 16.17 -5.44 -6.19
N PHE A 62 16.30 -4.19 -5.72
CA PHE A 62 15.30 -3.16 -5.97
C PHE A 62 15.52 -2.53 -7.35
N ILE A 63 14.46 -2.47 -8.16
CA ILE A 63 14.49 -1.90 -9.52
C ILE A 63 13.47 -0.75 -9.56
N PRO A 64 13.94 0.52 -9.55
CA PRO A 64 13.08 1.69 -9.52
C PRO A 64 12.51 2.00 -10.92
N TYR A 65 11.80 1.04 -11.52
CA TYR A 65 11.28 1.13 -12.88
C TYR A 65 10.40 2.36 -13.11
N ALA A 66 9.52 2.66 -12.14
CA ALA A 66 8.61 3.79 -12.25
C ALA A 66 9.34 5.14 -12.36
N ASP A 67 10.52 5.23 -11.70
CA ASP A 67 11.33 6.46 -11.69
C ASP A 67 12.14 6.63 -12.99
N TRP A 68 12.25 5.60 -13.80
CA TRP A 68 12.85 5.67 -15.15
C TRP A 68 11.85 6.12 -16.21
N LEU A 69 10.55 6.14 -15.86
CA LEU A 69 9.54 6.60 -16.80
C LEU A 69 9.55 8.13 -16.90
N PRO A 70 9.36 8.70 -18.08
CA PRO A 70 9.24 10.14 -18.24
C PRO A 70 8.09 10.65 -17.36
N THR A 71 8.36 11.62 -16.49
CA THR A 71 7.35 12.28 -15.68
C THR A 71 6.38 13.02 -16.61
N ILE A 72 5.17 12.50 -16.70
CA ILE A 72 4.08 13.19 -17.40
C ILE A 72 3.38 14.00 -16.33
N ASP A 73 3.73 15.30 -16.25
CA ASP A 73 2.98 16.24 -15.43
C ASP A 73 1.50 16.18 -15.87
N GLY A 74 0.63 15.92 -14.89
CA GLY A 74 -0.82 15.71 -15.12
C GLY A 74 -1.58 16.94 -15.60
N GLN A 75 -0.93 17.86 -16.31
CA GLN A 75 -1.55 19.04 -16.89
C GLN A 75 -2.06 18.79 -18.31
N ARG A 76 -3.28 19.23 -18.54
CA ARG A 76 -3.95 19.29 -19.83
C ARG A 76 -3.02 19.96 -20.85
N GLY A 77 -2.53 19.19 -21.81
CA GLY A 77 -1.80 19.73 -22.95
C GLY A 77 -0.39 19.19 -23.14
N MET A 78 -0.23 17.86 -23.16
CA MET A 78 1.01 17.30 -23.69
C MET A 78 1.19 17.79 -25.14
N ASN A 79 2.23 18.59 -25.37
CA ASN A 79 2.66 18.93 -26.73
C ASN A 79 3.23 17.69 -27.43
N ILE A 80 3.38 17.75 -28.75
CA ILE A 80 3.85 16.64 -29.59
C ILE A 80 5.22 16.16 -29.13
N ILE A 81 6.08 17.03 -28.61
CA ILE A 81 7.44 16.75 -28.14
C ILE A 81 7.39 15.87 -26.87
N SER A 82 6.55 16.23 -25.87
CA SER A 82 6.39 15.43 -24.64
C SER A 82 5.83 14.02 -24.94
N ARG A 83 4.94 13.90 -25.95
CA ARG A 83 4.44 12.60 -26.42
C ARG A 83 5.52 11.78 -27.09
N GLY A 84 6.40 12.41 -27.88
CA GLY A 84 7.54 11.76 -28.51
C GLY A 84 8.54 11.22 -27.47
N ILE A 85 8.89 12.04 -26.48
CA ILE A 85 9.82 11.67 -25.41
C ILE A 85 9.23 10.50 -24.57
N ALA A 86 7.94 10.57 -24.23
CA ALA A 86 7.26 9.48 -23.53
C ALA A 86 7.19 8.19 -24.38
N GLY A 87 7.02 8.33 -25.69
CA GLY A 87 6.97 7.21 -26.65
C GLY A 87 8.28 6.43 -26.75
N VAL A 88 9.44 7.10 -26.60
CA VAL A 88 10.76 6.47 -26.66
C VAL A 88 11.27 6.07 -25.26
N GLY A 89 10.98 6.87 -24.25
CA GLY A 89 11.46 6.64 -22.88
C GLY A 89 10.96 5.34 -22.27
N ARG A 90 9.69 4.99 -22.49
CA ARG A 90 9.11 3.76 -21.93
C ARG A 90 9.75 2.47 -22.47
N PRO A 91 9.88 2.25 -23.78
CA PRO A 91 10.59 1.07 -24.28
C PRO A 91 12.01 0.94 -23.74
N VAL A 92 12.74 2.07 -23.58
CA VAL A 92 14.07 2.08 -22.99
C VAL A 92 14.04 1.63 -21.53
N ALA A 93 13.10 2.15 -20.73
CA ALA A 93 12.91 1.74 -19.33
C ALA A 93 12.56 0.23 -19.23
N GLU A 94 11.69 -0.27 -20.11
CA GLU A 94 11.35 -1.70 -20.16
C GLU A 94 12.53 -2.59 -20.57
N MET A 95 13.37 -2.16 -21.52
CA MET A 95 14.60 -2.86 -21.88
C MET A 95 15.57 -2.89 -20.70
N ARG A 96 15.75 -1.78 -19.98
CA ARG A 96 16.59 -1.72 -18.77
C ARG A 96 16.08 -2.64 -17.68
N LEU A 97 14.75 -2.70 -17.46
CA LEU A 97 14.11 -3.62 -16.52
C LEU A 97 14.44 -5.08 -16.86
N VAL A 98 14.22 -5.48 -18.10
CA VAL A 98 14.50 -6.85 -18.56
C VAL A 98 15.98 -7.21 -18.39
N ALA A 99 16.91 -6.29 -18.75
CA ALA A 99 18.34 -6.49 -18.58
C ALA A 99 18.74 -6.62 -17.09
N ALA A 100 18.16 -5.78 -16.21
CA ALA A 100 18.41 -5.82 -14.77
C ALA A 100 17.97 -7.17 -14.17
N LEU A 101 16.79 -7.66 -14.53
CA LEU A 101 16.28 -8.96 -14.09
C LEU A 101 17.12 -10.14 -14.61
N GLY A 102 17.54 -10.09 -15.87
CA GLY A 102 18.43 -11.11 -16.43
C GLY A 102 19.78 -11.19 -15.72
N LYS A 103 20.29 -10.07 -15.22
CA LYS A 103 21.51 -10.00 -14.40
C LYS A 103 21.26 -10.48 -12.97
N ALA A 104 20.13 -10.09 -12.37
CA ALA A 104 19.80 -10.41 -10.98
C ALA A 104 19.51 -11.90 -10.77
N LYS A 105 18.85 -12.58 -11.71
CA LYS A 105 18.44 -13.99 -11.63
C LYS A 105 17.70 -14.30 -10.31
N PRO A 106 16.57 -13.62 -10.00
CA PRO A 106 15.88 -13.80 -8.75
C PRO A 106 15.12 -15.12 -8.69
N ASP A 107 14.79 -15.55 -7.47
CA ASP A 107 13.86 -16.67 -7.19
C ASP A 107 12.40 -16.24 -7.19
N LEU A 108 12.14 -14.93 -7.07
CA LEU A 108 10.82 -14.30 -7.07
C LEU A 108 10.90 -12.90 -7.67
N VAL A 109 9.98 -12.57 -8.55
CA VAL A 109 9.76 -11.18 -9.03
C VAL A 109 8.49 -10.64 -8.43
N LEU A 110 8.56 -9.48 -7.76
CA LEU A 110 7.43 -8.75 -7.21
C LEU A 110 7.25 -7.41 -7.93
N LEU A 111 6.17 -7.28 -8.68
CA LEU A 111 5.75 -6.04 -9.34
C LEU A 111 4.82 -5.27 -8.39
N VAL A 112 5.25 -4.09 -7.94
CA VAL A 112 4.43 -3.21 -7.10
C VAL A 112 3.92 -2.04 -7.93
N LYS A 113 2.64 -2.03 -8.23
CA LYS A 113 1.99 -0.96 -9.04
C LYS A 113 2.67 -0.71 -10.40
N CYS A 114 2.99 -1.77 -11.12
CA CYS A 114 3.59 -1.68 -12.47
C CYS A 114 2.50 -1.67 -13.56
N ASP A 115 1.57 -0.72 -13.49
CA ASP A 115 0.40 -0.62 -14.38
C ASP A 115 0.78 -0.22 -15.81
N ASP A 116 1.99 0.27 -16.01
CA ASP A 116 2.45 0.88 -17.24
C ASP A 116 3.17 -0.07 -18.21
N LEU A 117 3.48 -1.29 -17.79
CA LEU A 117 4.19 -2.25 -18.62
C LEU A 117 3.39 -2.64 -19.86
N HIS A 118 4.06 -2.66 -21.00
CA HIS A 118 3.49 -3.12 -22.28
C HIS A 118 3.48 -4.66 -22.37
N LEU A 119 2.63 -5.20 -23.23
CA LEU A 119 2.59 -6.65 -23.51
C LEU A 119 3.97 -7.21 -23.91
N ALA A 120 4.71 -6.49 -24.72
CA ALA A 120 6.06 -6.90 -25.15
C ALA A 120 7.02 -7.01 -23.95
N ALA A 121 6.90 -6.11 -22.95
CA ALA A 121 7.71 -6.17 -21.73
C ALA A 121 7.36 -7.41 -20.90
N TYR A 122 6.06 -7.70 -20.68
CA TYR A 122 5.65 -8.92 -19.98
C TYR A 122 6.15 -10.20 -20.67
N ALA A 123 6.07 -10.26 -22.00
CA ALA A 123 6.59 -11.37 -22.78
C ALA A 123 8.11 -11.49 -22.66
N ALA A 124 8.83 -10.37 -22.61
CA ALA A 124 10.27 -10.34 -22.38
C ALA A 124 10.63 -10.79 -20.96
N LEU A 125 9.92 -10.33 -19.93
CA LEU A 125 10.10 -10.77 -18.56
C LEU A 125 9.96 -12.30 -18.44
N ARG A 126 8.92 -12.87 -19.04
CA ARG A 126 8.70 -14.32 -19.04
C ARG A 126 9.77 -15.14 -19.72
N ARG A 127 10.44 -14.58 -20.74
CA ARG A 127 11.59 -15.25 -21.38
C ARG A 127 12.88 -15.10 -20.58
N THR A 128 12.96 -14.07 -19.72
CA THR A 128 14.17 -13.72 -18.98
C THR A 128 14.27 -14.45 -17.65
N VAL A 129 13.11 -14.64 -16.96
CA VAL A 129 13.07 -15.29 -15.66
C VAL A 129 12.20 -16.55 -15.69
N SER A 130 12.66 -17.62 -15.03
CA SER A 130 11.91 -18.86 -14.82
C SER A 130 11.15 -18.88 -13.48
N CYS A 131 11.42 -17.92 -12.61
CA CYS A 131 10.80 -17.80 -11.31
C CYS A 131 9.37 -17.21 -11.40
N PRO A 132 8.55 -17.36 -10.33
CA PRO A 132 7.24 -16.74 -10.26
C PRO A 132 7.29 -15.22 -10.39
N ILE A 133 6.33 -14.65 -11.13
CA ILE A 133 6.07 -13.22 -11.21
C ILE A 133 4.77 -12.93 -10.46
N VAL A 134 4.88 -12.16 -9.38
CA VAL A 134 3.78 -11.75 -8.52
C VAL A 134 3.51 -10.27 -8.75
N ALA A 135 2.26 -9.85 -8.89
CA ALA A 135 1.90 -8.44 -8.95
C ALA A 135 1.06 -8.03 -7.75
N PHE A 136 1.46 -6.96 -7.08
CA PHE A 136 0.69 -6.32 -6.02
C PHE A 136 0.17 -4.95 -6.48
N HIS A 137 -1.15 -4.79 -6.46
CA HIS A 137 -1.79 -3.52 -6.75
C HIS A 137 -2.33 -2.89 -5.46
N PRO A 138 -1.79 -1.70 -5.08
CA PRO A 138 -2.28 -0.90 -3.95
C PRO A 138 -3.49 -0.02 -4.32
N ASP A 139 -3.88 0.01 -5.59
CA ASP A 139 -5.02 0.75 -6.14
C ASP A 139 -5.89 -0.21 -6.98
N ASP A 140 -7.16 0.15 -7.27
CA ASP A 140 -7.99 -0.63 -8.20
C ASP A 140 -7.40 -0.55 -9.61
N PRO A 141 -6.80 -1.63 -10.14
CA PRO A 141 -6.09 -1.60 -11.40
C PRO A 141 -7.02 -1.34 -12.61
N TRP A 142 -8.32 -1.55 -12.45
CA TRP A 142 -9.31 -1.27 -13.49
C TRP A 142 -9.92 0.13 -13.39
N ASN A 143 -9.71 0.83 -12.27
CA ASN A 143 -10.24 2.17 -12.00
C ASN A 143 -9.14 3.23 -11.85
N ILE A 144 -7.93 2.93 -12.28
CA ILE A 144 -6.85 3.92 -12.30
C ILE A 144 -7.23 4.98 -13.33
N GLY A 145 -7.52 6.18 -12.83
CA GLY A 145 -7.81 7.37 -13.65
C GLY A 145 -6.59 7.74 -14.48
N THR A 146 -6.49 7.19 -15.67
CA THR A 146 -5.46 7.58 -16.61
C THR A 146 -6.00 8.69 -17.51
N THR A 147 -5.18 9.70 -17.75
CA THR A 147 -5.37 10.71 -18.80
C THR A 147 -5.33 10.10 -20.22
N LEU A 148 -5.07 8.79 -20.29
CA LEU A 148 -5.03 8.00 -21.51
C LEU A 148 -6.45 7.59 -21.96
N ARG A 149 -6.57 7.19 -23.21
CA ARG A 149 -7.84 6.84 -23.88
C ARG A 149 -8.74 5.97 -22.99
N PRO A 150 -10.07 6.23 -22.96
CA PRO A 150 -11.03 5.39 -22.24
C PRO A 150 -10.80 3.90 -22.55
N GLY A 151 -10.81 3.06 -21.51
CA GLY A 151 -10.57 1.61 -21.63
C GLY A 151 -9.10 1.17 -21.71
N SER A 152 -8.12 2.08 -21.77
CA SER A 152 -6.71 1.68 -21.81
C SER A 152 -6.21 1.12 -20.47
N ALA A 153 -6.69 1.65 -19.34
CA ALA A 153 -6.41 1.12 -17.99
C ALA A 153 -6.97 -0.31 -17.84
N HIS A 154 -8.23 -0.51 -18.25
CA HIS A 154 -8.87 -1.81 -18.22
C HIS A 154 -8.07 -2.87 -19.01
N ARG A 155 -7.67 -2.55 -20.24
CA ARG A 155 -6.88 -3.47 -21.07
C ARG A 155 -5.55 -3.83 -20.44
N ARG A 156 -4.85 -2.88 -19.83
CA ARG A 156 -3.55 -3.13 -19.18
C ARG A 156 -3.70 -3.97 -17.92
N ALA A 157 -4.68 -3.67 -17.09
CA ALA A 157 -4.99 -4.45 -15.90
C ALA A 157 -5.32 -5.91 -16.28
N THR A 158 -6.20 -6.12 -17.26
CA THR A 158 -6.55 -7.45 -17.77
C THR A 158 -5.33 -8.18 -18.35
N LEU A 159 -4.46 -7.47 -19.06
CA LEU A 159 -3.23 -8.05 -19.58
C LEU A 159 -2.29 -8.51 -18.46
N GLN A 160 -2.06 -7.67 -17.45
CA GLN A 160 -1.22 -8.00 -16.32
C GLN A 160 -1.76 -9.20 -15.56
N VAL A 161 -3.06 -9.18 -15.24
CA VAL A 161 -3.78 -10.26 -14.55
C VAL A 161 -3.59 -11.62 -15.24
N ARG A 162 -3.59 -11.66 -16.57
CA ARG A 162 -3.40 -12.89 -17.36
C ARG A 162 -1.96 -13.33 -17.53
N THR A 163 -1.00 -12.43 -17.26
CA THR A 163 0.42 -12.67 -17.56
C THR A 163 1.23 -13.05 -16.33
N VAL A 164 0.86 -12.54 -15.15
CA VAL A 164 1.53 -12.87 -13.89
C VAL A 164 1.04 -14.21 -13.32
N ASP A 165 1.87 -14.86 -12.51
CA ASP A 165 1.51 -16.14 -11.87
C ASP A 165 0.55 -15.94 -10.72
N VAL A 166 0.69 -14.82 -10.01
CA VAL A 166 -0.10 -14.47 -8.83
C VAL A 166 -0.43 -12.99 -8.84
N MET A 167 -1.70 -12.67 -8.59
CA MET A 167 -2.18 -11.32 -8.33
C MET A 167 -2.46 -11.16 -6.83
N LEU A 168 -1.88 -10.13 -6.21
CA LEU A 168 -2.18 -9.74 -4.85
C LEU A 168 -3.03 -8.48 -4.88
N LEU A 169 -4.16 -8.50 -4.17
CA LEU A 169 -5.11 -7.39 -4.12
C LEU A 169 -5.40 -7.01 -2.66
N TRP A 170 -5.38 -5.72 -2.38
CA TRP A 170 -5.63 -5.20 -1.03
C TRP A 170 -7.11 -5.24 -0.61
N SER A 171 -8.03 -5.40 -1.57
CA SER A 171 -9.48 -5.43 -1.34
C SER A 171 -10.07 -6.76 -1.79
N ARG A 172 -10.88 -7.37 -0.93
CA ARG A 172 -11.62 -8.60 -1.25
C ARG A 172 -12.61 -8.40 -2.39
N ALA A 173 -13.18 -7.20 -2.52
CA ALA A 173 -14.13 -6.88 -3.59
C ALA A 173 -13.54 -7.00 -5.00
N LEU A 174 -12.21 -6.98 -5.13
CA LEU A 174 -11.52 -7.08 -6.43
C LEU A 174 -11.14 -8.53 -6.80
N VAL A 175 -11.22 -9.47 -5.86
CA VAL A 175 -10.75 -10.85 -6.08
C VAL A 175 -11.55 -11.54 -7.18
N ASP A 176 -12.89 -11.54 -7.07
CA ASP A 176 -13.76 -12.17 -8.06
C ASP A 176 -13.61 -11.52 -9.45
N ARG A 177 -13.40 -10.21 -9.49
CA ARG A 177 -13.14 -9.49 -10.75
C ARG A 177 -11.84 -9.97 -11.39
N ALA A 178 -10.75 -10.07 -10.64
CA ALA A 178 -9.47 -10.56 -11.16
C ALA A 178 -9.57 -11.99 -11.73
N LEU A 179 -10.27 -12.88 -11.03
CA LEU A 179 -10.52 -14.24 -11.50
C LEU A 179 -11.34 -14.27 -12.79
N ASN A 180 -12.39 -13.46 -12.88
CA ASN A 180 -13.23 -13.34 -14.08
C ASN A 180 -12.45 -12.74 -15.27
N GLU A 181 -11.49 -11.85 -15.01
CA GLU A 181 -10.59 -11.29 -16.04
C GLU A 181 -9.48 -12.27 -16.46
N GLY A 182 -9.36 -13.43 -15.82
CA GLY A 182 -8.47 -14.50 -16.20
C GLY A 182 -7.19 -14.63 -15.39
N ALA A 183 -7.15 -14.12 -14.17
CA ALA A 183 -6.05 -14.37 -13.25
C ALA A 183 -5.89 -15.88 -12.98
N GLN A 184 -4.64 -16.35 -12.97
CA GLN A 184 -4.34 -17.74 -12.65
C GLN A 184 -4.53 -18.02 -11.15
N ARG A 185 -4.01 -17.12 -10.30
CA ARG A 185 -4.12 -17.15 -8.84
C ARG A 185 -4.31 -15.76 -8.32
N VAL A 186 -5.21 -15.58 -7.36
CA VAL A 186 -5.46 -14.30 -6.69
C VAL A 186 -5.44 -14.53 -5.19
N PHE A 187 -4.68 -13.72 -4.48
CA PHE A 187 -4.71 -13.70 -3.02
C PHE A 187 -5.12 -12.33 -2.52
N TYR A 188 -5.96 -12.32 -1.49
CA TYR A 188 -6.22 -11.12 -0.72
C TYR A 188 -4.99 -10.82 0.16
N PHE A 189 -4.41 -9.66 -0.06
CA PHE A 189 -3.26 -9.15 0.67
C PHE A 189 -3.53 -7.70 1.06
N PRO A 190 -4.03 -7.44 2.27
CA PRO A 190 -4.28 -6.09 2.76
C PRO A 190 -2.97 -5.32 2.89
N PHE A 191 -3.08 -4.01 3.13
CA PHE A 191 -1.93 -3.22 3.54
C PHE A 191 -1.39 -3.68 4.89
N ALA A 192 -0.20 -3.20 5.25
CA ALA A 192 0.45 -3.45 6.50
C ALA A 192 1.20 -2.18 6.97
N CYS A 193 1.80 -2.21 8.13
CA CYS A 193 2.72 -1.18 8.59
C CYS A 193 4.17 -1.66 8.55
N ASP A 194 5.08 -0.70 8.59
CA ASP A 194 6.51 -0.89 8.73
C ASP A 194 6.94 -0.28 10.07
N PRO A 195 7.13 -1.07 11.13
CA PRO A 195 7.47 -0.53 12.46
C PRO A 195 8.78 0.26 12.48
N ASP A 196 9.72 -0.02 11.59
CA ASP A 196 10.99 0.72 11.50
C ASP A 196 10.78 2.12 10.90
N LEU A 197 9.77 2.30 10.05
CA LEU A 197 9.42 3.58 9.43
C LEU A 197 8.24 4.26 10.14
N HIS A 198 7.28 3.47 10.61
CA HIS A 198 6.01 3.92 11.20
C HIS A 198 5.93 3.58 12.70
N GLY A 199 7.08 3.41 13.36
CA GLY A 199 7.12 3.13 14.81
C GLY A 199 6.60 4.31 15.63
N ALA A 200 6.05 3.99 16.81
CA ALA A 200 5.57 5.00 17.74
C ALA A 200 6.73 5.88 18.23
N VAL A 201 6.54 7.20 18.13
CA VAL A 201 7.51 8.19 18.62
C VAL A 201 7.16 8.57 20.05
N THR A 202 8.03 8.23 20.99
CA THR A 202 7.82 8.48 22.42
C THR A 202 8.63 9.69 22.94
N ASP A 203 9.64 10.12 22.18
CA ASP A 203 10.60 11.16 22.52
C ASP A 203 10.35 12.49 21.78
N LEU A 204 9.07 12.87 21.64
CA LEU A 204 8.68 14.12 20.99
C LEU A 204 9.20 15.34 21.78
N SER A 205 9.95 16.20 21.10
CA SER A 205 10.34 17.51 21.64
C SER A 205 9.12 18.44 21.75
N ALA A 206 9.24 19.49 22.58
CA ALA A 206 8.20 20.52 22.70
C ALA A 206 7.98 21.26 21.35
N GLU A 207 9.04 21.39 20.55
CA GLU A 207 8.98 22.01 19.24
C GLU A 207 8.21 21.13 18.24
N GLU A 208 8.54 19.85 18.15
CA GLU A 208 7.80 18.90 17.30
C GLU A 208 6.31 18.86 17.65
N ARG A 209 5.95 18.86 18.94
CA ARG A 209 4.55 18.91 19.38
C ARG A 209 3.84 20.18 18.90
N ARG A 210 4.50 21.32 18.98
CA ARG A 210 3.94 22.60 18.57
C ARG A 210 3.79 22.71 17.05
N GLU A 211 4.77 22.22 16.29
CA GLU A 211 4.80 22.38 14.83
C GLU A 211 3.99 21.33 14.10
N LEU A 212 4.04 20.08 14.55
CA LEU A 212 3.45 18.93 13.86
C LEU A 212 2.11 18.52 14.46
N GLY A 213 1.89 18.77 15.75
CA GLY A 213 0.68 18.36 16.45
C GLY A 213 -0.54 19.23 16.13
N ALA A 214 -1.71 18.63 16.28
CA ALA A 214 -3.00 19.31 16.21
C ALA A 214 -4.06 18.52 16.99
N PRO A 215 -5.15 19.17 17.50
CA PRO A 215 -6.25 18.41 18.06
C PRO A 215 -6.88 17.43 17.09
N ILE A 216 -7.02 17.81 15.81
CA ILE A 216 -7.47 16.92 14.74
C ILE A 216 -6.49 17.02 13.56
N THR A 217 -5.96 15.89 13.10
CA THR A 217 -5.05 15.87 11.96
C THR A 217 -5.52 14.94 10.85
N PHE A 218 -5.25 15.34 9.61
CA PHE A 218 -5.39 14.52 8.43
C PHE A 218 -4.09 14.56 7.61
N ILE A 219 -3.55 13.39 7.27
CA ILE A 219 -2.33 13.25 6.46
C ILE A 219 -2.65 12.42 5.21
N GLY A 220 -2.71 13.06 4.05
CA GLY A 220 -3.02 12.37 2.79
C GLY A 220 -3.19 13.28 1.59
N SER A 221 -3.39 12.67 0.41
CA SER A 221 -3.67 13.39 -0.83
C SER A 221 -5.04 14.04 -0.83
N TRP A 222 -5.20 15.08 -1.64
CA TRP A 222 -6.49 15.72 -1.86
C TRP A 222 -7.40 14.86 -2.76
N GLU A 223 -8.68 14.78 -2.39
CA GLU A 223 -9.82 14.32 -3.21
C GLU A 223 -11.06 15.13 -2.81
N ASP A 224 -12.00 15.34 -3.75
CA ASP A 224 -13.24 16.09 -3.48
C ASP A 224 -14.01 15.54 -2.26
N GLU A 225 -14.06 14.23 -2.10
CA GLU A 225 -14.75 13.58 -0.99
C GLU A 225 -14.05 13.83 0.35
N ARG A 226 -12.72 13.85 0.37
CA ARG A 226 -11.93 14.17 1.56
C ARG A 226 -12.12 15.62 1.97
N GLU A 227 -12.13 16.54 0.99
CA GLU A 227 -12.47 17.94 1.25
C GLU A 227 -13.86 18.10 1.86
N MET A 228 -14.84 17.34 1.40
CA MET A 228 -16.22 17.36 1.93
C MET A 228 -16.28 16.92 3.41
N TRP A 229 -15.53 15.88 3.80
CA TRP A 229 -15.42 15.42 5.18
C TRP A 229 -14.72 16.43 6.08
N LEU A 230 -13.57 16.92 5.64
CA LEU A 230 -12.77 17.91 6.37
C LEU A 230 -13.49 19.26 6.47
N GLY A 231 -14.31 19.61 5.48
CA GLY A 231 -15.19 20.76 5.48
C GLY A 231 -16.19 20.73 6.63
N ALA A 232 -16.79 19.58 6.89
CA ALA A 232 -17.72 19.45 8.03
C ALA A 232 -17.06 19.72 9.39
N ILE A 233 -15.81 19.25 9.58
CA ILE A 233 -15.02 19.54 10.79
C ILE A 233 -14.69 21.02 10.88
N ALA A 234 -14.23 21.63 9.78
CA ALA A 234 -13.86 23.04 9.73
C ALA A 234 -15.06 23.98 9.91
N ASP A 235 -16.25 23.60 9.42
CA ASP A 235 -17.50 24.36 9.60
C ASP A 235 -18.03 24.26 11.02
N ALA A 236 -17.81 23.13 11.69
CA ALA A 236 -18.11 22.95 13.10
C ALA A 236 -17.18 23.73 14.04
N GLY A 237 -16.18 24.45 13.49
CA GLY A 237 -15.21 25.26 14.24
C GLY A 237 -14.17 24.43 14.99
N LEU A 238 -14.00 23.15 14.66
CA LEU A 238 -13.01 22.28 15.31
C LEU A 238 -11.60 22.53 14.74
N PRO A 239 -10.56 22.52 15.58
CA PRO A 239 -9.19 22.75 15.16
C PRO A 239 -8.68 21.60 14.26
N LEU A 240 -8.28 21.90 13.03
CA LEU A 240 -7.87 20.95 12.03
C LEU A 240 -6.50 21.31 11.45
N ALA A 241 -5.62 20.32 11.30
CA ALA A 241 -4.41 20.41 10.50
C ALA A 241 -4.43 19.39 9.35
N ILE A 242 -4.04 19.83 8.15
CA ILE A 242 -4.01 19.01 6.96
C ILE A 242 -2.58 18.99 6.40
N TRP A 243 -2.01 17.79 6.23
CA TRP A 243 -0.71 17.57 5.64
C TRP A 243 -0.87 16.74 4.35
N GLY A 244 -0.19 17.14 3.30
CA GLY A 244 -0.29 16.46 2.02
C GLY A 244 0.35 17.25 0.89
N PRO A 245 0.22 16.77 -0.36
CA PRO A 245 0.75 17.47 -1.51
C PRO A 245 0.02 18.79 -1.80
N ASP A 246 0.60 19.61 -2.67
CA ASP A 246 0.16 20.98 -3.05
C ASP A 246 -1.26 21.08 -3.62
N GLN A 247 -1.87 19.93 -4.02
CA GLN A 247 -3.28 19.88 -4.40
C GLN A 247 -4.21 20.44 -3.32
N TRP A 248 -3.82 20.36 -2.04
CA TRP A 248 -4.53 21.01 -0.93
C TRP A 248 -4.48 22.54 -0.99
N GLN A 249 -3.50 23.12 -1.68
CA GLN A 249 -3.41 24.55 -1.96
C GLN A 249 -4.15 24.95 -3.23
N THR A 250 -4.04 24.10 -4.28
CA THR A 250 -4.41 24.47 -5.64
C THR A 250 -5.81 24.02 -6.05
N ARG A 251 -6.33 22.94 -5.45
CA ARG A 251 -7.64 22.34 -5.85
C ARG A 251 -8.76 22.56 -4.85
N VAL A 252 -8.41 22.84 -3.58
CA VAL A 252 -9.42 23.04 -2.52
C VAL A 252 -10.29 24.25 -2.79
N LYS A 253 -11.59 24.04 -2.66
CA LYS A 253 -12.64 25.08 -2.84
C LYS A 253 -13.10 25.66 -1.51
N HIS A 254 -13.06 24.85 -0.43
CA HIS A 254 -13.52 25.23 0.90
C HIS A 254 -12.50 26.10 1.63
N PRO A 255 -12.79 27.39 1.94
CA PRO A 255 -11.77 28.32 2.45
C PRO A 255 -11.18 27.92 3.80
N LYS A 256 -11.97 27.38 4.74
CA LYS A 256 -11.48 26.94 6.04
C LYS A 256 -10.61 25.67 5.94
N VAL A 257 -10.93 24.76 5.02
CA VAL A 257 -10.10 23.58 4.72
C VAL A 257 -8.76 24.00 4.13
N LYS A 258 -8.79 24.97 3.22
CA LYS A 258 -7.57 25.56 2.65
C LYS A 258 -6.70 26.21 3.72
N ALA A 259 -7.29 26.93 4.66
CA ALA A 259 -6.58 27.55 5.78
C ALA A 259 -5.97 26.53 6.75
N ALA A 260 -6.52 25.33 6.86
CA ALA A 260 -6.00 24.25 7.69
C ALA A 260 -4.77 23.53 7.08
N TYR A 261 -4.46 23.76 5.81
CA TYR A 261 -3.35 23.13 5.11
C TYR A 261 -1.98 23.64 5.61
N ARG A 262 -1.09 22.73 5.94
CA ARG A 262 0.24 22.99 6.52
C ARG A 262 1.38 23.10 5.48
N GLY A 263 1.05 23.13 4.18
CA GLY A 263 1.97 23.49 3.10
C GLY A 263 2.84 22.35 2.54
N ARG A 264 2.84 21.15 3.14
CA ARG A 264 3.72 20.05 2.69
C ARG A 264 3.23 18.66 3.10
N PRO A 265 3.67 17.60 2.42
CA PRO A 265 3.51 16.22 2.90
C PRO A 265 4.50 15.92 4.03
N LEU A 266 4.19 14.89 4.82
CA LEU A 266 5.05 14.33 5.86
C LEU A 266 5.44 12.90 5.54
N PHE A 267 6.70 12.54 5.84
CA PHE A 267 7.25 11.19 5.65
C PHE A 267 8.10 10.76 6.85
N GLY A 268 8.28 9.43 7.02
CA GLY A 268 9.17 8.89 8.05
C GLY A 268 8.87 9.41 9.45
N ARG A 269 9.91 9.82 10.18
CA ARG A 269 9.80 10.30 11.56
C ARG A 269 8.84 11.50 11.71
N GLU A 270 8.85 12.47 10.77
CA GLU A 270 7.92 13.62 10.86
C GLU A 270 6.45 13.19 10.78
N HIS A 271 6.15 12.20 9.93
CA HIS A 271 4.80 11.62 9.85
C HIS A 271 4.42 10.96 11.18
N ALA A 272 5.29 10.12 11.74
CA ALA A 272 5.06 9.48 13.02
C ALA A 272 4.94 10.50 14.17
N ALA A 273 5.76 11.53 14.16
CA ALA A 273 5.72 12.63 15.14
C ALA A 273 4.39 13.41 15.07
N ALA A 274 3.89 13.71 13.87
CA ALA A 274 2.62 14.40 13.69
C ALA A 274 1.43 13.57 14.19
N ILE A 275 1.45 12.26 13.93
CA ILE A 275 0.43 11.33 14.44
C ILE A 275 0.49 11.24 15.96
N ALA A 276 1.68 11.07 16.54
CA ALA A 276 1.87 10.95 17.99
C ALA A 276 1.60 12.28 18.75
N ALA A 277 1.80 13.41 18.09
CA ALA A 277 1.54 14.75 18.66
C ALA A 277 0.07 15.19 18.52
N SER A 278 -0.76 14.44 17.81
CA SER A 278 -2.16 14.82 17.53
C SER A 278 -3.13 13.96 18.35
N ASP A 279 -4.28 14.57 18.72
CA ASP A 279 -5.27 13.88 19.54
C ASP A 279 -6.13 12.92 18.72
N VAL A 280 -6.68 13.39 17.60
CA VAL A 280 -7.53 12.60 16.69
C VAL A 280 -6.90 12.56 15.31
N ASN A 281 -6.55 11.36 14.85
CA ASN A 281 -5.96 11.15 13.54
C ASN A 281 -6.99 10.55 12.58
N LEU A 282 -7.33 11.29 11.53
CA LEU A 282 -8.37 10.91 10.59
C LEU A 282 -7.84 9.97 9.50
N SER A 283 -8.52 8.85 9.31
CA SER A 283 -8.31 7.96 8.16
C SER A 283 -9.54 8.01 7.25
N ILE A 284 -9.50 8.88 6.24
CA ILE A 284 -10.55 9.06 5.25
C ILE A 284 -10.14 8.33 3.97
N LEU A 285 -10.97 7.38 3.56
CA LEU A 285 -10.70 6.51 2.42
C LEU A 285 -10.79 7.28 1.10
N ARG A 286 -10.01 6.84 0.13
CA ARG A 286 -10.20 7.24 -1.26
C ARG A 286 -11.45 6.56 -1.82
N ARG A 287 -12.09 7.16 -2.84
CA ARG A 287 -13.29 6.58 -3.49
C ARG A 287 -13.10 5.11 -3.88
N GLN A 288 -11.93 4.76 -4.39
CA GLN A 288 -11.61 3.39 -4.80
C GLN A 288 -11.45 2.40 -3.64
N ASN A 289 -11.28 2.89 -2.40
CA ASN A 289 -11.00 2.08 -1.22
C ASN A 289 -12.21 1.98 -0.25
N LYS A 290 -13.39 2.45 -0.63
CA LYS A 290 -14.58 2.61 0.24
C LYS A 290 -14.96 1.36 1.04
N ASN A 291 -14.76 0.17 0.51
CA ASN A 291 -15.13 -1.09 1.20
C ASN A 291 -13.92 -1.84 1.75
N ALA A 292 -12.73 -1.28 1.62
CA ALA A 292 -11.47 -1.91 1.99
C ALA A 292 -10.72 -1.07 3.05
N THR A 293 -9.42 -1.25 3.11
CA THR A 293 -8.50 -0.50 3.97
C THR A 293 -7.57 0.37 3.13
N SER A 294 -6.78 1.19 3.79
CA SER A 294 -5.71 1.98 3.19
C SER A 294 -4.41 1.79 3.98
N MET A 295 -3.30 2.32 3.50
CA MET A 295 -2.06 2.33 4.27
C MET A 295 -2.25 2.99 5.64
N ARG A 296 -2.99 4.12 5.70
CA ARG A 296 -3.28 4.85 6.94
C ARG A 296 -4.02 4.03 7.98
N THR A 297 -4.82 3.05 7.56
CA THR A 297 -5.50 2.12 8.47
C THR A 297 -4.52 1.37 9.37
N PHE A 298 -3.32 1.08 8.87
CA PHE A 298 -2.27 0.35 9.60
C PHE A 298 -1.21 1.29 10.17
N GLU A 299 -0.85 2.33 9.46
CA GLU A 299 0.21 3.27 9.85
C GLU A 299 -0.16 4.08 11.08
N ILE A 300 -1.37 4.66 11.15
CA ILE A 300 -1.80 5.49 12.28
C ILE A 300 -1.70 4.72 13.61
N PRO A 301 -2.29 3.51 13.75
CA PRO A 301 -2.15 2.75 14.99
C PRO A 301 -0.70 2.29 15.26
N CYS A 302 0.07 1.95 14.22
CA CYS A 302 1.48 1.57 14.36
C CYS A 302 2.35 2.71 14.93
N MET A 303 2.00 3.97 14.59
CA MET A 303 2.61 5.18 15.14
C MET A 303 2.10 5.55 16.55
N GLY A 304 1.20 4.74 17.13
CA GLY A 304 0.63 4.97 18.45
C GLY A 304 -0.48 6.01 18.50
N GLY A 305 -0.98 6.47 17.35
CA GLY A 305 -2.05 7.45 17.27
C GLY A 305 -3.45 6.86 17.44
N PHE A 306 -4.35 7.62 18.07
CA PHE A 306 -5.78 7.31 18.03
C PHE A 306 -6.30 7.52 16.59
N MET A 307 -6.95 6.50 16.04
CA MET A 307 -7.49 6.53 14.69
C MET A 307 -9.02 6.67 14.68
N LEU A 308 -9.53 7.73 14.03
CA LEU A 308 -10.93 7.86 13.65
C LEU A 308 -11.06 7.61 12.14
N HIS A 309 -11.66 6.46 11.80
CA HIS A 309 -11.62 5.91 10.44
C HIS A 309 -12.97 6.03 9.73
N GLU A 310 -13.00 6.38 8.45
CA GLU A 310 -14.22 6.22 7.65
C GLU A 310 -14.60 4.73 7.59
N ARG A 311 -15.85 4.38 7.96
CA ARG A 311 -16.29 2.98 8.04
C ARG A 311 -16.08 2.24 6.73
N SER A 312 -15.55 1.02 6.82
CA SER A 312 -15.47 0.09 5.71
C SER A 312 -15.80 -1.33 6.17
N LEU A 313 -16.13 -2.21 5.23
CA LEU A 313 -16.48 -3.61 5.52
C LEU A 313 -15.28 -4.40 6.06
N GLU A 314 -14.07 -4.01 5.69
CA GLU A 314 -12.84 -4.72 6.06
C GLU A 314 -12.21 -4.21 7.37
N LEU A 315 -12.51 -2.97 7.82
CA LEU A 315 -11.91 -2.36 9.01
C LEU A 315 -12.02 -3.25 10.26
N PRO A 316 -13.20 -3.80 10.63
CA PRO A 316 -13.37 -4.57 11.88
C PRO A 316 -12.51 -5.84 11.93
N GLN A 317 -12.04 -6.34 10.79
CA GLN A 317 -11.16 -7.51 10.71
C GLN A 317 -9.77 -7.22 11.28
N PHE A 318 -9.33 -5.97 11.22
CA PHE A 318 -8.02 -5.51 11.69
C PHE A 318 -8.12 -4.74 12.99
N PHE A 319 -8.97 -3.71 12.99
CA PHE A 319 -9.17 -2.80 14.12
C PHE A 319 -10.66 -2.68 14.39
N ARG A 320 -11.10 -3.20 15.54
CA ARG A 320 -12.51 -3.17 15.91
C ARG A 320 -12.87 -1.77 16.43
N PRO A 321 -13.90 -1.11 15.86
CA PRO A 321 -14.39 0.18 16.36
C PRO A 321 -14.81 0.10 17.82
N GLY A 322 -14.46 1.12 18.61
CA GLY A 322 -14.68 1.18 20.06
C GLY A 322 -13.62 0.47 20.91
N GLU A 323 -12.75 -0.38 20.31
CA GLU A 323 -11.69 -1.10 21.01
C GLU A 323 -10.28 -0.64 20.57
N ALA A 324 -10.00 -0.66 19.28
CA ALA A 324 -8.66 -0.41 18.70
C ALA A 324 -8.62 0.79 17.73
N CYS A 325 -9.76 1.36 17.44
CA CYS A 325 -10.04 2.58 16.68
C CYS A 325 -11.46 3.03 16.96
N ASP A 326 -11.91 4.13 16.36
CA ASP A 326 -13.33 4.40 16.19
C ASP A 326 -13.62 4.69 14.71
N ASP A 327 -14.88 4.64 14.30
CA ASP A 327 -15.27 4.85 12.91
C ASP A 327 -16.43 5.84 12.76
N PHE A 328 -16.69 6.32 11.55
CA PHE A 328 -17.80 7.21 11.22
C PHE A 328 -18.38 6.92 9.83
N VAL A 329 -19.67 7.26 9.65
CA VAL A 329 -20.42 7.08 8.39
C VAL A 329 -20.99 8.39 7.86
N THR A 330 -21.37 9.32 8.75
CA THR A 330 -21.95 10.60 8.38
C THR A 330 -21.08 11.77 8.84
N LYS A 331 -21.30 12.95 8.25
CA LYS A 331 -20.62 14.19 8.66
C LYS A 331 -20.92 14.58 10.09
N ASP A 332 -22.18 14.40 10.50
CA ASP A 332 -22.62 14.74 11.86
C ASP A 332 -21.98 13.80 12.88
N GLU A 333 -21.94 12.49 12.59
CA GLU A 333 -21.23 11.50 13.40
C GLU A 333 -19.73 11.78 13.49
N LEU A 334 -19.07 12.17 12.37
CA LEU A 334 -17.68 12.57 12.37
C LEU A 334 -17.41 13.74 13.30
N VAL A 335 -18.22 14.79 13.22
CA VAL A 335 -18.08 15.99 14.06
C VAL A 335 -18.34 15.67 15.53
N GLU A 336 -19.39 14.90 15.83
CA GLU A 336 -19.73 14.45 17.19
C GLU A 336 -18.60 13.64 17.81
N LYS A 337 -18.10 12.65 17.08
CA LYS A 337 -16.99 11.79 17.54
C LYS A 337 -15.68 12.57 17.70
N CYS A 338 -15.39 13.52 16.82
CA CYS A 338 -14.26 14.40 17.02
C CYS A 338 -14.36 15.16 18.34
N ARG A 339 -15.52 15.78 18.68
CA ARG A 339 -15.74 16.46 19.95
C ARG A 339 -15.57 15.52 21.14
N ARG A 340 -16.26 14.39 21.12
CA ARG A 340 -16.18 13.37 22.17
C ARG A 340 -14.74 12.94 22.45
N TRP A 341 -13.99 12.58 21.40
CA TRP A 341 -12.63 12.08 21.55
C TRP A 341 -11.59 13.16 21.90
N LEU A 342 -11.89 14.44 21.65
CA LEU A 342 -11.07 15.55 22.16
C LEU A 342 -11.27 15.74 23.68
N GLU A 343 -12.46 15.44 24.20
CA GLU A 343 -12.79 15.56 25.63
C GLU A 343 -12.37 14.30 26.43
N ASP A 344 -12.46 13.11 25.85
CA ASP A 344 -12.14 11.84 26.50
C ASP A 344 -10.68 11.41 26.24
N GLU A 345 -9.72 12.11 26.84
CA GLU A 345 -8.31 11.76 26.72
C GLU A 345 -7.97 10.37 27.26
N PRO A 346 -8.46 9.91 28.44
CA PRO A 346 -8.18 8.57 28.95
C PRO A 346 -8.68 7.47 28.01
N GLY A 347 -9.94 7.57 27.54
CA GLY A 347 -10.53 6.62 26.60
C GLY A 347 -9.76 6.60 25.26
N ARG A 348 -9.42 7.79 24.73
CA ARG A 348 -8.64 7.92 23.51
C ARG A 348 -7.28 7.23 23.61
N LYS A 349 -6.56 7.41 24.71
CA LYS A 349 -5.27 6.76 24.96
C LYS A 349 -5.40 5.25 25.09
N ALA A 350 -6.44 4.75 25.72
CA ALA A 350 -6.70 3.32 25.85
C ALA A 350 -6.95 2.67 24.48
N VAL A 351 -7.78 3.28 23.65
CA VAL A 351 -8.07 2.81 22.28
C VAL A 351 -6.82 2.87 21.41
N ALA A 352 -6.01 3.93 21.50
CA ALA A 352 -4.76 4.05 20.75
C ALA A 352 -3.74 2.97 21.15
N ALA A 353 -3.62 2.66 22.44
CA ALA A 353 -2.73 1.61 22.94
C ALA A 353 -3.13 0.23 22.40
N GLU A 354 -4.43 -0.10 22.40
CA GLU A 354 -4.92 -1.35 21.79
C GLU A 354 -4.71 -1.34 20.27
N GLY A 355 -4.91 -0.19 19.61
CA GLY A 355 -4.61 -0.01 18.20
C GLY A 355 -3.16 -0.35 17.88
N LEU A 356 -2.20 0.18 18.65
CA LEU A 356 -0.77 -0.10 18.51
C LEU A 356 -0.45 -1.59 18.71
N ARG A 357 -1.02 -2.19 19.76
CA ARG A 357 -0.84 -3.63 20.06
C ARG A 357 -1.29 -4.48 18.86
N ARG A 358 -2.41 -4.15 18.26
CA ARG A 358 -2.94 -4.86 17.09
C ARG A 358 -2.13 -4.59 15.83
N ALA A 359 -1.70 -3.34 15.59
CA ALA A 359 -0.92 -2.98 14.41
C ALA A 359 0.36 -3.81 14.28
N ASN A 360 1.01 -4.13 15.41
CA ASN A 360 2.19 -4.99 15.44
C ASN A 360 1.96 -6.43 14.93
N MET A 361 0.72 -6.85 14.76
CA MET A 361 0.37 -8.13 14.13
C MET A 361 0.23 -8.03 12.61
N PHE A 362 0.20 -6.81 12.05
CA PHE A 362 -0.03 -6.53 10.64
C PHE A 362 1.14 -5.76 10.03
N THR A 363 2.34 -6.32 10.14
CA THR A 363 3.58 -5.72 9.61
C THR A 363 3.90 -6.23 8.21
N TYR A 364 4.70 -5.47 7.43
CA TYR A 364 5.21 -5.96 6.15
C TYR A 364 6.11 -7.19 6.31
N ARG A 365 6.75 -7.40 7.46
CA ARG A 365 7.49 -8.64 7.76
C ARG A 365 6.55 -9.86 7.75
N GLU A 366 5.40 -9.77 8.42
CA GLU A 366 4.36 -10.81 8.39
C GLU A 366 3.75 -10.96 7.00
N TRP A 367 3.57 -9.83 6.29
CA TRP A 367 3.06 -9.79 4.95
C TRP A 367 3.94 -10.58 3.97
N VAL A 368 5.27 -10.30 3.93
CA VAL A 368 6.20 -11.03 3.06
C VAL A 368 6.37 -12.47 3.47
N THR A 369 6.28 -12.79 4.78
CA THR A 369 6.30 -14.17 5.28
C THR A 369 5.15 -14.97 4.69
N LYS A 370 3.93 -14.44 4.77
CA LYS A 370 2.72 -15.05 4.17
C LYS A 370 2.81 -15.15 2.65
N LEU A 371 3.37 -14.11 1.99
CA LEU A 371 3.60 -14.16 0.55
C LEU A 371 4.51 -15.32 0.17
N MET A 372 5.68 -15.44 0.83
CA MET A 372 6.61 -16.53 0.56
C MET A 372 5.97 -17.91 0.75
N ASP A 373 5.16 -18.09 1.79
CA ASP A 373 4.42 -19.34 2.02
C ASP A 373 3.47 -19.68 0.87
N ARG A 374 2.76 -18.65 0.36
CA ARG A 374 1.78 -18.83 -0.72
C ARG A 374 2.42 -19.13 -2.07
N VAL A 375 3.66 -18.67 -2.32
CA VAL A 375 4.29 -18.80 -3.65
C VAL A 375 5.48 -19.76 -3.70
N ALA A 376 5.95 -20.27 -2.58
CA ALA A 376 7.14 -21.14 -2.52
C ALA A 376 7.02 -22.40 -3.41
N HIS A 377 5.81 -22.95 -3.55
CA HIS A 377 5.54 -24.12 -4.40
C HIS A 377 5.63 -23.81 -5.91
N LEU A 378 5.63 -22.52 -6.29
CA LEU A 378 5.75 -22.08 -7.68
C LEU A 378 7.22 -21.89 -8.09
N VAL A 379 8.15 -21.84 -7.12
CA VAL A 379 9.59 -21.70 -7.40
C VAL A 379 10.10 -23.04 -7.92
N PRO A 380 10.70 -23.11 -9.12
CA PRO A 380 11.27 -24.32 -9.65
C PRO A 380 12.31 -24.95 -8.71
N ASP A 381 12.36 -26.27 -8.65
CA ASP A 381 13.45 -26.95 -7.95
C ASP A 381 14.79 -26.58 -8.62
N GLN A 382 15.67 -25.93 -7.88
CA GLN A 382 17.01 -25.70 -8.36
C GLN A 382 17.72 -27.05 -8.47
N PRO A 383 18.45 -27.35 -9.57
CA PRO A 383 19.32 -28.50 -9.59
C PRO A 383 20.32 -28.38 -8.43
N PRO A 384 20.65 -29.47 -7.74
CA PRO A 384 21.56 -29.42 -6.61
C PRO A 384 22.87 -28.76 -7.08
N VAL A 385 23.30 -27.74 -6.34
CA VAL A 385 24.58 -27.08 -6.59
C VAL A 385 25.66 -28.15 -6.56
N PRO A 386 26.47 -28.29 -7.62
CA PRO A 386 27.55 -29.29 -7.63
C PRO A 386 28.46 -29.02 -6.42
N VAL A 387 28.52 -29.98 -5.49
CA VAL A 387 29.47 -29.90 -4.38
C VAL A 387 30.88 -29.91 -4.99
N PRO A 388 31.70 -28.87 -4.77
CA PRO A 388 33.06 -28.89 -5.27
C PRO A 388 33.78 -30.11 -4.69
N PRO A 389 34.59 -30.81 -5.49
CA PRO A 389 35.36 -31.95 -5.00
C PRO A 389 36.18 -31.49 -3.79
N ARG A 390 36.13 -32.27 -2.70
CA ARG A 390 36.98 -32.02 -1.52
C ARG A 390 38.44 -32.11 -1.94
N PRO A 391 39.29 -31.21 -1.44
CA PRO A 391 40.71 -31.22 -1.73
C PRO A 391 41.42 -32.48 -1.24
#